data_2eaebee992d7da80dcbaf47927bd4ed1
#
_entry.id   2eaebee992d7da80dcbaf47927bd4ed1
#
_cell.length_a   1.000
_cell.length_b   1.000
_cell.length_c   1.000
_cell.angle_alpha   90.00
_cell.angle_beta   90.00
_cell.angle_gamma   90.00
#
_symmetry.space_group_name_H-M   'P 1'
#
loop_
_entity.id
_entity.type
_entity.pdbx_description
1 polymer ?
#
loop_
_entity_poly.entity_id
_entity_poly.type
_entity_poly.pdbx_seq_one_letter_code
_entity_poly.pdbx_strand_id
1 'polypeptide(L)'
;MARAVHRSGLVALGIATALMASCAFAAKDVVVAVGSNFTTLDPYDANDTLSQAVAKSFYQGLFGLDKEMKLKNVLAESYTVSDDGLTYTVKLREGIKFQDGTDFNAAAVKANLDRASDPANHLKRYNLYKNIAKTEAIDPTTVKITLKQPFSAFINILAHPATAMISPAALEKYGKEIGFHPVGTGPYELDTWNQTDFVKVKKFAGYWQPGLPKLDSITWRPVADNNTRAAMLQTG
;
A
#
# COMPACT_ATOMS: atom_id res chain seq x y z
N MET A 1 -64.81 65.11 13.86
CA MET A 1 -64.80 64.13 12.77
C MET A 1 -63.39 64.08 12.19
N ALA A 2 -62.58 63.04 12.54
CA ALA A 2 -61.22 62.86 12.03
C ALA A 2 -61.05 61.38 11.61
N ARG A 3 -60.87 61.16 10.36
CA ARG A 3 -60.63 59.83 9.77
C ARG A 3 -59.15 59.40 9.95
N ALA A 4 -58.92 58.27 10.62
CA ALA A 4 -57.63 57.61 10.70
C ALA A 4 -57.36 56.82 9.42
N VAL A 5 -56.24 57.07 8.80
CA VAL A 5 -55.73 56.30 7.64
C VAL A 5 -54.72 55.29 8.17
N HIS A 6 -55.10 54.01 8.06
CA HIS A 6 -54.15 52.89 8.30
C HIS A 6 -53.21 52.70 7.10
N ARG A 7 -51.91 52.86 7.31
CA ARG A 7 -50.85 52.43 6.35
C ARG A 7 -50.37 51.05 6.76
N SER A 8 -50.75 50.03 6.00
CA SER A 8 -50.19 48.69 6.08
C SER A 8 -48.84 48.65 5.41
N GLY A 9 -47.78 48.48 6.19
CA GLY A 9 -46.45 48.26 5.67
C GLY A 9 -46.24 46.75 5.33
N LEU A 10 -46.07 46.43 4.08
CA LEU A 10 -45.60 45.11 3.66
C LEU A 10 -44.09 45.01 3.96
N VAL A 11 -43.72 44.12 4.88
CA VAL A 11 -42.32 43.67 5.07
C VAL A 11 -42.07 42.54 4.09
N ALA A 12 -41.31 42.80 3.02
CA ALA A 12 -40.82 41.78 2.09
C ALA A 12 -39.60 41.09 2.74
N LEU A 13 -39.81 39.86 3.23
CA LEU A 13 -38.75 38.99 3.73
C LEU A 13 -38.02 38.34 2.55
N GLY A 14 -36.88 38.92 2.14
CA GLY A 14 -36.01 38.38 1.12
C GLY A 14 -35.27 37.16 1.64
N ILE A 15 -35.64 35.94 1.18
CA ILE A 15 -34.87 34.72 1.43
C ILE A 15 -33.72 34.73 0.44
N ALA A 16 -32.52 35.08 0.93
CA ALA A 16 -31.27 34.90 0.19
C ALA A 16 -30.88 33.41 0.25
N THR A 17 -31.22 32.65 -0.78
CA THR A 17 -30.73 31.27 -0.97
C THR A 17 -29.28 31.34 -1.45
N ALA A 18 -28.33 31.15 -0.52
CA ALA A 18 -26.92 30.98 -0.86
C ALA A 18 -26.75 29.62 -1.57
N LEU A 19 -26.63 29.63 -2.89
CA LEU A 19 -26.14 28.48 -3.65
C LEU A 19 -24.68 28.25 -3.25
N MET A 20 -24.43 27.31 -2.35
CA MET A 20 -23.10 26.73 -2.18
C MET A 20 -22.79 25.89 -3.43
N ALA A 21 -22.08 26.47 -4.38
CA ALA A 21 -21.49 25.73 -5.48
C ALA A 21 -20.43 24.80 -4.88
N SER A 22 -20.79 23.54 -4.65
CA SER A 22 -19.82 22.49 -4.38
C SER A 22 -18.93 22.36 -5.62
N CYS A 23 -17.68 22.83 -5.54
CA CYS A 23 -16.69 22.50 -6.57
C CYS A 23 -16.50 20.99 -6.53
N ALA A 24 -17.22 20.27 -7.38
CA ALA A 24 -16.93 18.89 -7.66
C ALA A 24 -15.60 18.84 -8.40
N PHE A 25 -14.51 18.56 -7.68
CA PHE A 25 -13.26 18.19 -8.32
C PHE A 25 -13.51 16.90 -9.11
N ALA A 26 -13.22 16.92 -10.41
CA ALA A 26 -13.26 15.70 -11.20
C ALA A 26 -12.34 14.64 -10.60
N ALA A 27 -12.85 13.44 -10.39
CA ALA A 27 -12.06 12.32 -9.88
C ALA A 27 -10.87 12.06 -10.81
N LYS A 28 -9.69 11.85 -10.21
CA LYS A 28 -8.45 11.55 -10.93
C LYS A 28 -8.26 10.05 -11.02
N ASP A 29 -9.03 9.42 -11.90
CA ASP A 29 -9.05 7.98 -12.09
C ASP A 29 -8.19 7.58 -13.30
N VAL A 30 -7.48 6.46 -13.19
CA VAL A 30 -6.65 5.91 -14.26
C VAL A 30 -6.95 4.43 -14.46
N VAL A 31 -7.06 4.00 -15.72
CA VAL A 31 -7.11 2.59 -16.09
C VAL A 31 -5.76 2.17 -16.66
N VAL A 32 -5.19 1.10 -16.12
CA VAL A 32 -3.91 0.52 -16.56
C VAL A 32 -4.20 -0.84 -17.19
N ALA A 33 -4.18 -0.92 -18.53
CA ALA A 33 -4.31 -2.18 -19.24
C ALA A 33 -2.98 -2.95 -19.24
N VAL A 34 -3.00 -4.21 -18.77
CA VAL A 34 -1.82 -5.08 -18.63
C VAL A 34 -1.96 -6.38 -19.41
N GLY A 35 -0.83 -7.00 -19.78
CA GLY A 35 -0.81 -8.12 -20.73
C GLY A 35 -1.22 -9.48 -20.17
N SER A 36 -1.36 -9.66 -18.86
CA SER A 36 -1.81 -10.92 -18.25
C SER A 36 -2.56 -10.67 -16.94
N ASN A 37 -3.22 -11.71 -16.43
CA ASN A 37 -3.94 -11.63 -15.17
C ASN A 37 -3.00 -11.70 -13.96
N PHE A 38 -3.51 -11.32 -12.80
CA PHE A 38 -2.83 -11.37 -11.51
C PHE A 38 -3.06 -12.72 -10.85
N THR A 39 -2.02 -13.30 -10.26
CA THR A 39 -2.12 -14.62 -9.60
C THR A 39 -2.47 -14.51 -8.12
N THR A 40 -1.97 -13.47 -7.45
CA THR A 40 -2.20 -13.18 -6.03
C THR A 40 -1.76 -11.76 -5.71
N LEU A 41 -2.35 -11.17 -4.67
CA LEU A 41 -1.89 -9.90 -4.11
C LEU A 41 -1.05 -10.09 -2.83
N ASP A 42 -0.71 -11.32 -2.44
CA ASP A 42 0.28 -11.59 -1.40
C ASP A 42 1.69 -11.36 -1.97
N PRO A 43 2.44 -10.34 -1.53
CA PRO A 43 3.76 -10.03 -2.09
C PRO A 43 4.78 -11.16 -1.86
N TYR A 44 4.64 -11.97 -0.82
CA TYR A 44 5.52 -13.10 -0.51
C TYR A 44 5.23 -14.35 -1.35
N ASP A 45 4.04 -14.45 -1.95
CA ASP A 45 3.64 -15.57 -2.80
C ASP A 45 3.59 -15.19 -4.30
N ALA A 46 3.52 -13.90 -4.64
CA ALA A 46 3.55 -13.41 -6.00
C ALA A 46 4.94 -13.65 -6.65
N ASN A 47 5.02 -14.49 -7.67
CA ASN A 47 6.27 -14.72 -8.41
C ASN A 47 6.24 -14.22 -9.87
N ASP A 48 5.16 -13.57 -10.27
CA ASP A 48 5.01 -12.88 -11.54
C ASP A 48 5.11 -11.34 -11.39
N THR A 49 5.59 -10.69 -12.42
CA THR A 49 5.88 -9.24 -12.41
C THR A 49 4.62 -8.39 -12.24
N LEU A 50 3.47 -8.82 -12.80
CA LEU A 50 2.25 -8.02 -12.78
C LEU A 50 1.58 -8.05 -11.41
N SER A 51 1.50 -9.23 -10.76
CA SER A 51 1.03 -9.32 -9.37
C SER A 51 1.90 -8.47 -8.43
N GLN A 52 3.23 -8.48 -8.60
CA GLN A 52 4.13 -7.62 -7.84
C GLN A 52 3.95 -6.13 -8.15
N ALA A 53 3.65 -5.77 -9.39
CA ALA A 53 3.40 -4.37 -9.76
C ALA A 53 2.14 -3.84 -9.09
N VAL A 54 1.04 -4.61 -9.11
CA VAL A 54 -0.21 -4.25 -8.44
C VAL A 54 -0.05 -4.24 -6.93
N ALA A 55 0.70 -5.18 -6.35
CA ALA A 55 0.98 -5.24 -4.91
C ALA A 55 1.62 -3.97 -4.37
N LYS A 56 2.40 -3.22 -5.18
CA LYS A 56 2.95 -1.90 -4.80
C LYS A 56 1.87 -0.84 -4.53
N SER A 57 0.64 -1.03 -4.97
CA SER A 57 -0.48 -0.17 -4.60
C SER A 57 -0.80 -0.28 -3.11
N PHE A 58 -0.72 -1.49 -2.56
CA PHE A 58 -1.15 -1.81 -1.20
C PHE A 58 -0.02 -1.78 -0.18
N TYR A 59 1.21 -2.10 -0.60
CA TYR A 59 2.29 -2.45 0.31
C TYR A 59 3.54 -1.63 0.09
N GLN A 60 4.30 -1.48 1.17
CA GLN A 60 5.64 -0.91 1.15
C GLN A 60 6.60 -1.81 1.94
N GLY A 61 7.87 -1.85 1.51
CA GLY A 61 8.95 -2.53 2.21
C GLY A 61 9.65 -1.59 3.21
N LEU A 62 10.59 -2.15 3.98
CA LEU A 62 11.47 -1.37 4.84
C LEU A 62 12.33 -0.41 4.00
N PHE A 63 12.84 -0.91 2.90
CA PHE A 63 13.61 -0.18 1.91
C PHE A 63 12.96 -0.30 0.54
N GLY A 64 13.45 0.46 -0.42
CA GLY A 64 13.06 0.40 -1.82
C GLY A 64 14.22 0.84 -2.71
N LEU A 65 13.97 0.90 -4.00
CA LEU A 65 14.92 1.44 -4.97
C LEU A 65 14.35 2.74 -5.56
N ASP A 66 15.21 3.71 -5.79
CA ASP A 66 14.86 4.91 -6.55
C ASP A 66 14.92 4.63 -8.07
N LYS A 67 14.71 5.69 -8.87
CA LYS A 67 14.73 5.58 -10.35
C LYS A 67 16.14 5.30 -10.91
N GLU A 68 17.19 5.58 -10.16
CA GLU A 68 18.57 5.25 -10.45
C GLU A 68 18.99 3.87 -9.88
N MET A 69 18.03 3.07 -9.39
CA MET A 69 18.24 1.74 -8.75
C MET A 69 19.11 1.79 -7.48
N LYS A 70 19.19 2.96 -6.83
CA LYS A 70 19.86 3.10 -5.55
C LYS A 70 18.92 2.78 -4.39
N LEU A 71 19.48 2.22 -3.34
CA LEU A 71 18.74 1.93 -2.11
C LEU A 71 18.20 3.22 -1.50
N LYS A 72 16.91 3.22 -1.15
CA LYS A 72 16.27 4.29 -0.39
C LYS A 72 15.51 3.76 0.81
N ASN A 73 15.49 4.52 1.88
CA ASN A 73 14.66 4.26 3.05
C ASN A 73 13.18 4.51 2.73
N VAL A 74 12.31 3.59 3.16
CA VAL A 74 10.85 3.71 3.00
C VAL A 74 10.20 3.64 4.38
N LEU A 75 9.89 2.45 4.91
CA LEU A 75 9.38 2.28 6.27
C LEU A 75 10.49 2.26 7.33
N ALA A 76 11.74 2.00 6.92
CA ALA A 76 12.92 2.17 7.75
C ALA A 76 13.47 3.59 7.65
N GLU A 77 14.06 4.10 8.74
CA GLU A 77 14.83 5.36 8.77
C GLU A 77 16.31 5.11 8.53
N SER A 78 16.85 4.03 9.10
CA SER A 78 18.27 3.69 9.01
C SER A 78 18.48 2.20 9.32
N TYR A 79 19.69 1.73 9.07
CA TYR A 79 20.14 0.42 9.51
C TYR A 79 21.64 0.44 9.83
N THR A 80 22.08 -0.52 10.63
CA THR A 80 23.48 -0.85 10.86
C THR A 80 23.71 -2.34 10.66
N VAL A 81 24.94 -2.72 10.34
CA VAL A 81 25.36 -4.11 10.18
C VAL A 81 26.52 -4.37 11.14
N SER A 82 26.51 -5.51 11.83
CA SER A 82 27.63 -5.92 12.69
C SER A 82 28.87 -6.24 11.86
N ASP A 83 30.04 -6.15 12.49
CA ASP A 83 31.35 -6.36 11.82
C ASP A 83 31.47 -7.76 11.18
N ASP A 84 30.82 -8.76 11.76
CA ASP A 84 30.77 -10.13 11.23
C ASP A 84 29.76 -10.29 10.07
N GLY A 85 28.99 -9.25 9.74
CA GLY A 85 27.99 -9.27 8.66
C GLY A 85 26.75 -10.12 8.95
N LEU A 86 26.55 -10.58 10.20
CA LEU A 86 25.46 -11.49 10.56
C LEU A 86 24.23 -10.77 11.09
N THR A 87 24.38 -9.58 11.70
CA THR A 87 23.30 -8.90 12.37
C THR A 87 22.98 -7.56 11.71
N TYR A 88 21.72 -7.38 11.33
CA TYR A 88 21.17 -6.14 10.82
C TYR A 88 20.24 -5.53 11.88
N THR A 89 20.55 -4.33 12.35
CA THR A 89 19.67 -3.57 13.25
C THR A 89 19.02 -2.46 12.44
N VAL A 90 17.69 -2.48 12.33
CA VAL A 90 16.90 -1.57 11.51
C VAL A 90 16.06 -0.69 12.41
N LYS A 91 16.18 0.64 12.24
CA LYS A 91 15.30 1.64 12.85
C LYS A 91 14.12 1.91 11.93
N LEU A 92 12.92 1.92 12.50
CA LEU A 92 11.65 2.09 11.79
C LEU A 92 11.12 3.52 11.98
N ARG A 93 10.38 4.00 10.99
CA ARG A 93 9.58 5.24 11.13
C ARG A 93 8.43 5.02 12.08
N GLU A 94 8.09 6.07 12.81
CA GLU A 94 6.97 6.09 13.74
C GLU A 94 5.70 6.66 13.08
N GLY A 95 4.53 6.39 13.69
CA GLY A 95 3.25 6.99 13.30
C GLY A 95 2.65 6.47 11.99
N ILE A 96 3.23 5.42 11.41
CA ILE A 96 2.69 4.79 10.20
C ILE A 96 1.61 3.77 10.61
N LYS A 97 0.49 3.78 9.88
CA LYS A 97 -0.59 2.82 10.06
C LYS A 97 -0.79 1.97 8.81
N PHE A 98 -1.22 0.74 9.04
CA PHE A 98 -1.80 -0.10 8.00
C PHE A 98 -3.18 0.40 7.58
N GLN A 99 -3.67 -0.06 6.44
CA GLN A 99 -5.00 0.31 5.90
C GLN A 99 -6.16 -0.14 6.80
N ASP A 100 -5.95 -1.12 7.66
CA ASP A 100 -6.92 -1.55 8.68
C ASP A 100 -6.86 -0.72 9.99
N GLY A 101 -6.03 0.33 10.03
CA GLY A 101 -5.86 1.23 11.17
C GLY A 101 -4.89 0.73 12.25
N THR A 102 -4.35 -0.50 12.15
CA THR A 102 -3.34 -1.01 13.08
C THR A 102 -1.99 -0.34 12.87
N ASP A 103 -1.16 -0.32 13.92
CA ASP A 103 0.13 0.36 13.87
C ASP A 103 1.20 -0.49 13.15
N PHE A 104 1.97 0.16 12.27
CA PHE A 104 3.22 -0.39 11.77
C PHE A 104 4.32 -0.20 12.83
N ASN A 105 4.94 -1.30 13.24
CA ASN A 105 5.98 -1.32 14.27
C ASN A 105 6.91 -2.54 14.12
N ALA A 106 7.87 -2.69 15.01
CA ALA A 106 8.84 -3.79 15.00
C ALA A 106 8.19 -5.18 15.15
N ALA A 107 7.08 -5.30 15.88
CA ALA A 107 6.35 -6.55 16.01
C ALA A 107 5.71 -6.94 14.66
N ALA A 108 5.20 -5.96 13.90
CA ALA A 108 4.66 -6.19 12.56
C ALA A 108 5.75 -6.67 11.58
N VAL A 109 6.94 -6.06 11.60
CA VAL A 109 8.09 -6.50 10.80
C VAL A 109 8.49 -7.93 11.16
N LYS A 110 8.59 -8.22 12.48
CA LYS A 110 8.89 -9.58 12.96
C LYS A 110 7.90 -10.60 12.45
N ALA A 111 6.59 -10.34 12.58
CA ALA A 111 5.55 -11.25 12.12
C ALA A 111 5.66 -11.56 10.60
N ASN A 112 5.95 -10.54 9.79
CA ASN A 112 6.14 -10.70 8.35
C ASN A 112 7.38 -11.53 8.01
N LEU A 113 8.54 -11.23 8.61
CA LEU A 113 9.78 -11.92 8.34
C LEU A 113 9.78 -13.35 8.88
N ASP A 114 9.20 -13.61 10.05
CA ASP A 114 9.01 -14.96 10.59
C ASP A 114 8.14 -15.80 9.64
N ARG A 115 7.00 -15.24 9.18
CA ARG A 115 6.15 -15.91 8.17
C ARG A 115 6.94 -16.23 6.90
N ALA A 116 7.73 -15.28 6.40
CA ALA A 116 8.47 -15.41 5.15
C ALA A 116 9.63 -16.41 5.24
N SER A 117 10.28 -16.52 6.40
CA SER A 117 11.44 -17.41 6.64
C SER A 117 11.06 -18.81 7.11
N ASP A 118 9.78 -19.05 7.42
CA ASP A 118 9.28 -20.38 7.79
C ASP A 118 8.96 -21.22 6.54
N PRO A 119 9.68 -22.32 6.29
CA PRO A 119 9.44 -23.19 5.13
C PRO A 119 8.06 -23.85 5.16
N ALA A 120 7.42 -24.00 6.34
CA ALA A 120 6.09 -24.59 6.46
C ALA A 120 4.98 -23.76 5.79
N ASN A 121 5.21 -22.49 5.55
CA ASN A 121 4.26 -21.60 4.85
C ASN A 121 4.27 -21.81 3.32
N HIS A 122 5.25 -22.54 2.76
CA HIS A 122 5.35 -22.87 1.32
C HIS A 122 5.27 -21.66 0.39
N LEU A 123 5.75 -20.48 0.82
CA LEU A 123 5.71 -19.25 0.06
C LEU A 123 6.68 -19.32 -1.14
N LYS A 124 6.25 -18.92 -2.32
CA LYS A 124 7.05 -18.96 -3.56
C LYS A 124 8.35 -18.15 -3.45
N ARG A 125 8.37 -17.09 -2.62
CA ARG A 125 9.55 -16.24 -2.38
C ARG A 125 10.40 -16.66 -1.19
N TYR A 126 10.15 -17.81 -0.56
CA TYR A 126 10.93 -18.32 0.58
C TYR A 126 12.44 -18.24 0.39
N ASN A 127 12.95 -18.47 -0.80
CA ASN A 127 14.39 -18.41 -1.09
C ASN A 127 15.04 -17.06 -0.78
N LEU A 128 14.29 -15.95 -0.76
CA LEU A 128 14.80 -14.64 -0.37
C LEU A 128 15.06 -14.55 1.14
N TYR A 129 14.35 -15.35 1.95
CA TYR A 129 14.33 -15.25 3.41
C TYR A 129 14.99 -16.41 4.13
N LYS A 130 15.29 -17.51 3.45
CA LYS A 130 15.82 -18.74 4.06
C LYS A 130 17.12 -18.55 4.86
N ASN A 131 17.88 -17.47 4.59
CA ASN A 131 19.08 -17.11 5.31
C ASN A 131 18.80 -16.36 6.65
N ILE A 132 17.56 -15.96 6.91
CA ILE A 132 17.17 -15.39 8.20
C ILE A 132 17.21 -16.52 9.24
N ALA A 133 17.98 -16.34 10.30
CA ALA A 133 18.02 -17.23 11.44
C ALA A 133 16.99 -16.81 12.50
N LYS A 134 16.85 -15.50 12.73
CA LYS A 134 15.97 -14.94 13.76
C LYS A 134 15.61 -13.50 13.46
N THR A 135 14.38 -13.11 13.77
CA THR A 135 13.92 -11.72 13.77
C THR A 135 13.44 -11.36 15.18
N GLU A 136 13.90 -10.25 15.73
CA GLU A 136 13.59 -9.78 17.09
C GLU A 136 13.07 -8.35 17.03
N ALA A 137 11.93 -8.08 17.64
CA ALA A 137 11.46 -6.74 17.97
C ALA A 137 12.11 -6.33 19.29
N ILE A 138 13.10 -5.44 19.24
CA ILE A 138 13.85 -5.01 20.41
C ILE A 138 13.04 -3.99 21.21
N ASP A 139 12.43 -3.07 20.50
CA ASP A 139 11.49 -2.07 20.98
C ASP A 139 10.48 -1.78 19.85
N PRO A 140 9.45 -0.93 20.03
CA PRO A 140 8.44 -0.66 18.98
C PRO A 140 9.02 -0.17 17.64
N THR A 141 10.21 0.44 17.65
CA THR A 141 10.85 1.06 16.47
C THR A 141 12.16 0.41 16.05
N THR A 142 12.58 -0.67 16.72
CA THR A 142 13.87 -1.31 16.43
C THR A 142 13.68 -2.80 16.17
N VAL A 143 14.10 -3.23 15.00
CA VAL A 143 14.15 -4.66 14.61
C VAL A 143 15.58 -5.11 14.48
N LYS A 144 15.89 -6.28 15.04
CA LYS A 144 17.15 -6.97 14.85
C LYS A 144 16.91 -8.24 14.03
N ILE A 145 17.63 -8.36 12.92
CA ILE A 145 17.56 -9.50 12.01
C ILE A 145 18.92 -10.20 12.03
N THR A 146 18.96 -11.46 12.45
CA THR A 146 20.17 -12.28 12.48
C THR A 146 20.14 -13.26 11.31
N LEU A 147 21.22 -13.34 10.56
CA LEU A 147 21.41 -14.25 9.44
C LEU A 147 22.13 -15.54 9.88
N LYS A 148 21.89 -16.65 9.17
CA LYS A 148 22.57 -17.92 9.35
C LYS A 148 24.04 -17.87 8.89
N GLN A 149 24.30 -17.03 7.88
CA GLN A 149 25.65 -16.78 7.32
C GLN A 149 25.70 -15.34 6.78
N PRO A 150 26.88 -14.72 6.75
CA PRO A 150 27.05 -13.36 6.24
C PRO A 150 26.57 -13.27 4.78
N PHE A 151 25.83 -12.20 4.46
CA PHE A 151 25.31 -11.98 3.14
C PHE A 151 25.17 -10.47 2.85
N SER A 152 26.17 -9.86 2.24
CA SER A 152 26.23 -8.41 2.00
C SER A 152 25.08 -7.87 1.15
N ALA A 153 24.50 -8.70 0.27
CA ALA A 153 23.37 -8.32 -0.56
C ALA A 153 22.01 -8.39 0.18
N PHE A 154 21.97 -8.78 1.47
CA PHE A 154 20.71 -8.94 2.21
C PHE A 154 19.88 -7.66 2.28
N ILE A 155 20.54 -6.49 2.39
CA ILE A 155 19.83 -5.20 2.39
C ILE A 155 19.06 -4.95 1.09
N ASN A 156 19.60 -5.40 -0.06
CA ASN A 156 18.93 -5.32 -1.34
C ASN A 156 17.72 -6.26 -1.43
N ILE A 157 17.77 -7.41 -0.72
CA ILE A 157 16.59 -8.27 -0.56
C ILE A 157 15.50 -7.52 0.19
N LEU A 158 15.83 -6.81 1.27
CA LEU A 158 14.85 -6.01 2.02
C LEU A 158 14.28 -4.83 1.23
N ALA A 159 14.88 -4.47 0.09
CA ALA A 159 14.35 -3.48 -0.86
C ALA A 159 13.52 -4.11 -2.00
N HIS A 160 13.49 -5.44 -2.10
CA HIS A 160 12.72 -6.12 -3.14
C HIS A 160 11.21 -5.99 -2.86
N PRO A 161 10.35 -5.81 -3.90
CA PRO A 161 8.90 -5.68 -3.70
C PRO A 161 8.24 -6.84 -2.93
N ALA A 162 8.82 -8.05 -3.01
CA ALA A 162 8.35 -9.21 -2.25
C ALA A 162 8.59 -9.10 -0.74
N THR A 163 9.33 -8.12 -0.22
CA THR A 163 9.57 -7.90 1.21
C THR A 163 8.70 -6.78 1.79
N ALA A 164 7.57 -6.54 1.17
CA ALA A 164 6.63 -5.53 1.61
C ALA A 164 5.82 -6.01 2.83
N MET A 165 5.47 -5.06 3.72
CA MET A 165 4.83 -5.36 5.00
C MET A 165 3.32 -5.50 4.87
N ILE A 166 2.79 -6.63 5.33
CA ILE A 166 1.37 -6.94 5.46
C ILE A 166 0.94 -6.69 6.90
N SER A 167 -0.28 -6.21 7.14
CA SER A 167 -0.85 -6.10 8.48
C SER A 167 -0.89 -7.48 9.18
N PRO A 168 -0.30 -7.62 10.38
CA PRO A 168 -0.42 -8.86 11.16
C PRO A 168 -1.88 -9.23 11.49
N ALA A 169 -2.73 -8.24 11.74
CA ALA A 169 -4.15 -8.48 11.99
C ALA A 169 -4.86 -9.05 10.75
N ALA A 170 -4.49 -8.57 9.56
CA ALA A 170 -5.00 -9.13 8.31
C ALA A 170 -4.46 -10.56 8.06
N LEU A 171 -3.17 -10.82 8.37
CA LEU A 171 -2.61 -12.17 8.29
C LEU A 171 -3.33 -13.14 9.21
N GLU A 172 -3.61 -12.76 10.45
CA GLU A 172 -4.37 -13.57 11.42
C GLU A 172 -5.80 -13.81 10.92
N LYS A 173 -6.48 -12.76 10.42
CA LYS A 173 -7.87 -12.83 9.98
C LYS A 173 -8.08 -13.69 8.74
N TYR A 174 -7.21 -13.54 7.75
CA TYR A 174 -7.41 -14.11 6.41
C TYR A 174 -6.52 -15.32 6.13
N GLY A 175 -5.45 -15.53 6.89
CA GLY A 175 -4.56 -16.68 6.74
C GLY A 175 -4.10 -16.89 5.29
N LYS A 176 -4.43 -18.01 4.69
CA LYS A 176 -4.08 -18.36 3.31
C LYS A 176 -4.80 -17.51 2.26
N GLU A 177 -5.94 -16.91 2.62
CA GLU A 177 -6.73 -16.05 1.74
C GLU A 177 -6.19 -14.60 1.67
N ILE A 178 -5.08 -14.29 2.36
CA ILE A 178 -4.49 -12.93 2.39
C ILE A 178 -4.19 -12.39 0.99
N GLY A 179 -3.94 -13.27 0.03
CA GLY A 179 -3.73 -12.90 -1.38
C GLY A 179 -4.94 -12.25 -2.04
N PHE A 180 -6.14 -12.39 -1.47
CA PHE A 180 -7.38 -11.74 -1.93
C PHE A 180 -7.79 -10.54 -1.07
N HIS A 181 -7.12 -10.33 0.07
CA HIS A 181 -7.44 -9.32 1.06
C HIS A 181 -6.20 -8.49 1.41
N PRO A 182 -5.63 -7.75 0.44
CA PRO A 182 -4.40 -6.99 0.66
C PRO A 182 -4.63 -5.88 1.69
N VAL A 183 -3.80 -5.86 2.73
CA VAL A 183 -3.76 -4.81 3.76
C VAL A 183 -2.30 -4.49 4.07
N GLY A 184 -1.86 -3.32 3.68
CA GLY A 184 -0.48 -2.84 3.86
C GLY A 184 -0.42 -1.40 4.31
N THR A 185 0.75 -0.77 4.12
CA THR A 185 1.02 0.64 4.42
C THR A 185 1.03 1.51 3.16
N GLY A 186 0.66 0.95 2.02
CA GLY A 186 0.75 1.61 0.72
C GLY A 186 -0.28 2.71 0.50
N PRO A 187 -0.11 3.47 -0.60
CA PRO A 187 -0.93 4.65 -0.89
C PRO A 187 -2.38 4.34 -1.29
N TYR A 188 -2.67 3.12 -1.69
CA TYR A 188 -4.01 2.69 -2.10
C TYR A 188 -4.46 1.48 -1.31
N GLU A 189 -5.77 1.38 -1.09
CA GLU A 189 -6.45 0.21 -0.53
C GLU A 189 -7.33 -0.47 -1.57
N LEU A 190 -7.68 -1.72 -1.37
CA LEU A 190 -8.54 -2.46 -2.28
C LEU A 190 -9.95 -1.87 -2.27
N ASP A 191 -10.45 -1.51 -3.45
CA ASP A 191 -11.85 -1.17 -3.65
C ASP A 191 -12.63 -2.41 -4.11
N THR A 192 -12.22 -3.01 -5.22
CA THR A 192 -12.89 -4.19 -5.79
C THR A 192 -11.88 -5.06 -6.53
N TRP A 193 -11.94 -6.37 -6.36
CA TRP A 193 -11.26 -7.32 -7.22
C TRP A 193 -12.25 -8.28 -7.89
N ASN A 194 -12.46 -8.09 -9.17
CA ASN A 194 -13.08 -9.08 -10.04
C ASN A 194 -11.95 -9.94 -10.66
N GLN A 195 -11.79 -11.17 -10.20
CA GLN A 195 -10.67 -12.04 -10.58
C GLN A 195 -10.59 -12.34 -12.08
N THR A 196 -11.67 -12.16 -12.83
CA THR A 196 -11.72 -12.40 -14.27
C THR A 196 -11.59 -11.13 -15.11
N ASP A 197 -11.67 -9.93 -14.51
CA ASP A 197 -11.72 -8.69 -15.27
C ASP A 197 -10.73 -7.62 -14.74
N PHE A 198 -10.74 -7.25 -13.44
CA PHE A 198 -9.91 -6.15 -12.96
C PHE A 198 -9.65 -6.18 -11.45
N VAL A 199 -8.58 -5.48 -11.05
CA VAL A 199 -8.35 -5.02 -9.68
C VAL A 199 -8.51 -3.51 -9.65
N LYS A 200 -9.44 -3.00 -8.86
CA LYS A 200 -9.61 -1.57 -8.63
C LYS A 200 -9.13 -1.22 -7.22
N VAL A 201 -8.31 -0.18 -7.15
CA VAL A 201 -7.80 0.37 -5.90
C VAL A 201 -8.26 1.82 -5.77
N LYS A 202 -8.51 2.25 -4.56
CA LYS A 202 -8.85 3.64 -4.20
C LYS A 202 -7.80 4.21 -3.27
N LYS A 203 -7.67 5.52 -3.29
CA LYS A 203 -6.77 6.27 -2.41
C LYS A 203 -7.02 5.92 -0.95
N PHE A 204 -5.95 5.57 -0.23
CA PHE A 204 -5.99 5.41 1.22
C PHE A 204 -5.86 6.77 1.90
N ALA A 205 -6.94 7.21 2.58
CA ALA A 205 -6.99 8.52 3.23
C ALA A 205 -5.97 8.67 4.36
N GLY A 206 -5.62 7.56 5.02
CA GLY A 206 -4.63 7.48 6.10
C GLY A 206 -3.18 7.34 5.64
N TYR A 207 -2.88 7.54 4.34
CA TYR A 207 -1.52 7.34 3.85
C TYR A 207 -0.54 8.32 4.48
N TRP A 208 0.56 7.80 5.02
CA TRP A 208 1.50 8.53 5.86
C TRP A 208 2.34 9.61 5.14
N GLN A 209 2.45 9.56 3.80
CA GLN A 209 3.20 10.59 3.04
C GLN A 209 2.27 11.74 2.66
N PRO A 210 2.51 12.97 3.14
CA PRO A 210 1.63 14.11 2.88
C PRO A 210 1.45 14.41 1.39
N GLY A 211 0.20 14.67 0.99
CA GLY A 211 -0.14 15.05 -0.38
C GLY A 211 -0.06 13.93 -1.41
N LEU A 212 0.14 12.69 -0.99
CA LEU A 212 0.10 11.49 -1.82
C LEU A 212 -1.05 10.55 -1.37
N PRO A 213 -1.51 9.66 -2.25
CA PRO A 213 -1.28 9.65 -3.69
C PRO A 213 -1.99 10.78 -4.43
N LYS A 214 -1.60 11.03 -5.70
CA LYS A 214 -2.20 12.09 -6.53
C LYS A 214 -3.47 11.67 -7.26
N LEU A 215 -3.60 10.37 -7.54
CA LEU A 215 -4.79 9.79 -8.18
C LEU A 215 -5.77 9.34 -7.11
N ASP A 216 -7.06 9.40 -7.41
CA ASP A 216 -8.11 8.97 -6.50
C ASP A 216 -8.36 7.46 -6.62
N SER A 217 -8.27 6.90 -7.84
CA SER A 217 -8.31 5.46 -8.06
C SER A 217 -7.42 5.00 -9.22
N ILE A 218 -7.09 3.69 -9.21
CA ILE A 218 -6.42 3.00 -10.33
C ILE A 218 -7.18 1.70 -10.56
N THR A 219 -7.56 1.45 -11.83
CA THR A 219 -8.11 0.18 -12.26
C THR A 219 -7.09 -0.57 -13.10
N TRP A 220 -6.60 -1.70 -12.58
CA TRP A 220 -5.69 -2.60 -13.29
C TRP A 220 -6.52 -3.62 -14.05
N ARG A 221 -6.47 -3.60 -15.39
CA ARG A 221 -7.27 -4.47 -16.23
C ARG A 221 -6.39 -5.38 -17.11
N PRO A 222 -6.48 -6.71 -16.95
CA PRO A 222 -5.84 -7.66 -17.84
C PRO A 222 -6.46 -7.59 -19.24
N VAL A 223 -5.65 -7.32 -20.26
CA VAL A 223 -6.02 -7.31 -21.67
C VAL A 223 -4.86 -7.94 -22.44
N ALA A 224 -4.98 -9.21 -22.80
CA ALA A 224 -3.88 -9.98 -23.37
C ALA A 224 -3.45 -9.49 -24.76
N ASP A 225 -4.40 -9.06 -25.60
CA ASP A 225 -4.13 -8.62 -26.96
C ASP A 225 -3.54 -7.21 -27.04
N ASN A 226 -2.39 -7.08 -27.71
CA ASN A 226 -1.66 -5.81 -27.82
C ASN A 226 -2.44 -4.75 -28.62
N ASN A 227 -3.15 -5.16 -29.69
CA ASN A 227 -3.90 -4.23 -30.54
C ASN A 227 -5.11 -3.68 -29.79
N THR A 228 -5.76 -4.52 -29.00
CA THR A 228 -6.86 -4.10 -28.11
C THR A 228 -6.37 -3.08 -27.10
N ARG A 229 -5.20 -3.29 -26.45
CA ARG A 229 -4.63 -2.28 -25.53
C ARG A 229 -4.30 -0.96 -26.23
N ALA A 230 -3.75 -1.03 -27.45
CA ALA A 230 -3.47 0.17 -28.25
C ALA A 230 -4.77 0.92 -28.64
N ALA A 231 -5.81 0.20 -29.05
CA ALA A 231 -7.11 0.79 -29.35
C ALA A 231 -7.76 1.45 -28.12
N MET A 232 -7.69 0.80 -26.95
CA MET A 232 -8.18 1.39 -25.69
C MET A 232 -7.47 2.71 -25.37
N LEU A 233 -6.15 2.81 -25.59
CA LEU A 233 -5.41 4.06 -25.36
C LEU A 233 -5.82 5.17 -26.34
N GLN A 234 -6.18 4.82 -27.59
CA GLN A 234 -6.60 5.80 -28.61
C GLN A 234 -8.02 6.34 -28.39
N THR A 235 -8.89 5.54 -27.76
CA THR A 235 -10.30 5.90 -27.57
C THR A 235 -10.60 6.50 -26.19
N GLY A 236 -9.68 6.48 -25.25
CA GLY A 236 -9.78 6.98 -23.88
C GLY A 236 -10.17 5.89 -22.91
#